data_e517fb2131513ba76a99d054994dc974
#
_entry.id   e517fb2131513ba76a99d054994dc974
#
_cell.length_a   1.000
_cell.length_b   1.000
_cell.length_c   1.000
_cell.angle_alpha   90.00
_cell.angle_beta   90.00
_cell.angle_gamma   90.00
#
_symmetry.space_group_name_H-M   'P 1'
#
loop_
_entity.id
_entity.type
_entity.pdbx_description
1 polymer ?
#
loop_
_entity_poly.entity_id
_entity_poly.type
_entity_poly.pdbx_seq_one_letter_code
_entity_poly.pdbx_strand_id
1 'polypeptide(L)'
;MMKKLVLPLTGLLLCLCVLLVACGKVLSQGLDDARATRAGQLTPAGSYEDVLSRLLSARSGRGPGSALRDDLAFDGAAVPEASPTEAPMAENAQYSAAADSAPMADYSTASQVAGVDEADIVKTDGQYIYAASGSQLRIYEAAGADSRLLGRVELSGKDSDGSRGISELYLFGSTLAVLCSDYRWDEETGGSSRTSVQLLDVSDPEKVRFGECLGQDGNYHDSRLMGGVLYLISDYFIWDYAEGDAPERYIPALYTNEASGLPEPDCILLPETLPEGASYTVVSAIDVAAGRRLDSYTVLDSVSTVYMSKTSLYLCADRYAETESAPRSENQYTVVDCSSSAATGISAFALEGGLALRASGELPGRLLNQFSLDEKDGYLRLAVTENTDQWSVYTDPVYDFVNYRWGEGQQSSSLYILDDALNVVGSLTGLGQDEQIYSVRFDGDLCYFVTFRQTDPLFAADLSDPARPVILSALKLPGFSSYLHVYGDGLLFGLGQWADEETGFAQALKLAMYDSSDPAELRELDMLLLEDCWYSPALDDHKALLILPEQNRIGFATDTEYLVFAYQDGAFVQLAALPLPEAFYDTYHLRGLLIRGDLYLVSSWGLQVYDGAAFRLLQELAD
;
A
#
# COMPACT_ATOMS: atom_id res chain seq x y z
N MET A 1 60.69 3.83 -39.33
CA MET A 1 59.28 3.69 -39.54
C MET A 1 58.49 3.30 -38.25
N MET A 2 59.14 3.39 -37.09
CA MET A 2 58.52 2.98 -35.78
C MET A 2 58.09 4.14 -34.80
N LYS A 3 58.32 5.40 -35.20
CA LYS A 3 57.97 6.55 -34.31
C LYS A 3 56.57 7.17 -34.54
N LYS A 4 55.80 6.75 -35.55
CA LYS A 4 54.47 7.33 -35.85
C LYS A 4 53.29 6.52 -35.34
N LEU A 5 53.50 5.35 -34.69
CA LEU A 5 52.40 4.49 -34.19
C LEU A 5 52.21 4.54 -32.67
N VAL A 6 53.16 5.14 -31.95
CA VAL A 6 53.11 5.16 -30.45
C VAL A 6 52.26 6.31 -29.92
N LEU A 7 52.16 7.44 -30.64
CA LEU A 7 51.39 8.61 -30.16
C LEU A 7 49.87 8.41 -30.14
N PRO A 8 49.20 7.73 -31.08
CA PRO A 8 47.77 7.49 -31.00
C PRO A 8 47.39 6.42 -29.97
N LEU A 9 48.29 5.44 -29.69
CA LEU A 9 47.99 4.38 -28.71
C LEU A 9 48.07 4.89 -27.26
N THR A 10 49.01 5.79 -26.96
CA THR A 10 49.12 6.42 -25.63
C THR A 10 47.95 7.39 -25.37
N GLY A 11 47.47 8.11 -26.40
CA GLY A 11 46.28 8.97 -26.29
C GLY A 11 45.01 8.15 -26.05
N LEU A 12 44.85 7.01 -26.73
CA LEU A 12 43.70 6.12 -26.54
C LEU A 12 43.71 5.45 -25.16
N LEU A 13 44.88 5.06 -24.65
CA LEU A 13 45.02 4.48 -23.32
C LEU A 13 44.74 5.52 -22.20
N LEU A 14 45.17 6.77 -22.41
CA LEU A 14 44.90 7.87 -21.47
C LEU A 14 43.39 8.22 -21.43
N CYS A 15 42.72 8.26 -22.58
CA CYS A 15 41.27 8.44 -22.67
C CYS A 15 40.51 7.29 -22.02
N LEU A 16 40.95 6.04 -22.18
CA LEU A 16 40.35 4.87 -21.54
C LEU A 16 40.54 4.91 -20.03
N CYS A 17 41.72 5.30 -19.55
CA CYS A 17 41.98 5.47 -18.13
C CYS A 17 41.17 6.63 -17.51
N VAL A 18 40.98 7.74 -18.21
CA VAL A 18 40.14 8.86 -17.76
C VAL A 18 38.67 8.47 -17.74
N LEU A 19 38.18 7.70 -18.73
CA LEU A 19 36.84 7.16 -18.77
C LEU A 19 36.61 6.13 -17.64
N LEU A 20 37.55 5.24 -17.37
CA LEU A 20 37.46 4.28 -16.26
C LEU A 20 37.51 4.96 -14.90
N VAL A 21 38.31 6.03 -14.72
CA VAL A 21 38.34 6.83 -13.49
C VAL A 21 37.09 7.68 -13.35
N ALA A 22 36.52 8.20 -14.43
CA ALA A 22 35.25 8.90 -14.43
C ALA A 22 34.08 7.97 -14.11
N CYS A 23 33.99 6.79 -14.76
CA CYS A 23 33.01 5.75 -14.43
C CYS A 23 33.18 5.23 -12.99
N GLY A 24 34.42 5.02 -12.53
CA GLY A 24 34.68 4.60 -11.15
C GLY A 24 34.29 5.67 -10.10
N LYS A 25 34.43 6.96 -10.42
CA LYS A 25 33.96 8.05 -9.53
C LYS A 25 32.44 8.22 -9.57
N VAL A 26 31.80 8.05 -10.71
CA VAL A 26 30.32 8.08 -10.81
C VAL A 26 29.74 6.87 -10.09
N LEU A 27 30.34 5.68 -10.22
CA LEU A 27 29.93 4.49 -9.46
C LEU A 27 30.20 4.60 -7.96
N SER A 28 31.31 5.23 -7.54
CA SER A 28 31.60 5.42 -6.10
C SER A 28 30.77 6.55 -5.48
N GLN A 29 30.44 7.61 -6.21
CA GLN A 29 29.52 8.64 -5.74
C GLN A 29 28.08 8.10 -5.63
N GLY A 30 27.60 7.32 -6.58
CA GLY A 30 26.28 6.68 -6.51
C GLY A 30 26.14 5.67 -5.37
N LEU A 31 27.22 5.01 -4.92
CA LEU A 31 27.24 4.12 -3.77
C LEU A 31 27.36 4.85 -2.42
N ASP A 32 28.02 6.01 -2.39
CA ASP A 32 28.15 6.82 -1.18
C ASP A 32 26.88 7.65 -0.90
N ASP A 33 26.12 8.02 -1.93
CA ASP A 33 24.83 8.71 -1.78
C ASP A 33 23.66 7.74 -1.46
N ALA A 34 23.83 6.45 -1.72
CA ALA A 34 22.82 5.41 -1.45
C ALA A 34 22.96 4.74 -0.07
N ARG A 35 23.74 5.27 0.85
CA ARG A 35 23.69 4.83 2.24
C ARG A 35 22.41 5.36 2.85
N ALA A 36 21.58 4.43 3.38
CA ALA A 36 20.49 4.81 4.27
C ALA A 36 21.06 5.81 5.28
N THR A 37 20.64 7.06 5.17
CA THR A 37 21.16 8.09 6.04
C THR A 37 20.70 7.77 7.45
N ARG A 38 21.45 8.14 8.50
CA ARG A 38 21.03 8.05 9.90
C ARG A 38 19.80 8.93 10.19
N ALA A 39 19.40 9.79 9.24
CA ALA A 39 18.11 10.45 9.22
C ALA A 39 17.02 9.38 9.26
N GLY A 40 16.02 9.50 10.12
CA GLY A 40 14.96 8.52 10.28
C GLY A 40 15.17 7.47 11.37
N GLN A 41 16.25 7.53 12.17
CA GLN A 41 16.39 6.65 13.33
C GLN A 41 15.34 6.97 14.40
N LEU A 42 14.61 5.92 14.80
CA LEU A 42 13.64 5.98 15.90
C LEU A 42 14.31 5.65 17.23
N THR A 43 13.96 6.41 18.27
CA THR A 43 14.41 6.17 19.64
C THR A 43 13.23 6.13 20.60
N PRO A 44 13.21 5.20 21.58
CA PRO A 44 12.20 5.21 22.62
C PRO A 44 12.19 6.52 23.40
N ALA A 45 11.00 7.03 23.75
CA ALA A 45 10.88 8.20 24.59
C ALA A 45 11.34 7.89 26.03
N GLY A 46 12.00 8.84 26.67
CA GLY A 46 12.38 8.72 28.07
C GLY A 46 11.24 9.01 29.04
N SER A 47 10.27 9.81 28.65
CA SER A 47 9.07 10.19 29.39
C SER A 47 8.02 10.80 28.47
N TYR A 48 6.80 11.05 28.97
CA TYR A 48 5.79 11.78 28.21
C TYR A 48 6.18 13.25 27.98
N GLU A 49 6.90 13.87 28.91
CA GLU A 49 7.43 15.24 28.75
C GLU A 49 8.47 15.31 27.62
N ASP A 50 9.23 14.25 27.39
CA ASP A 50 10.15 14.16 26.25
C ASP A 50 9.39 14.20 24.93
N VAL A 51 8.28 13.45 24.84
CA VAL A 51 7.37 13.49 23.68
C VAL A 51 6.82 14.90 23.46
N LEU A 52 6.26 15.53 24.51
CA LEU A 52 5.70 16.88 24.42
C LEU A 52 6.77 17.90 23.97
N SER A 53 7.97 17.80 24.52
CA SER A 53 9.11 18.66 24.16
C SER A 53 9.46 18.56 22.67
N ARG A 54 9.42 17.34 22.10
CA ARG A 54 9.63 17.10 20.66
C ARG A 54 8.53 17.73 19.83
N LEU A 55 7.26 17.53 20.19
CA LEU A 55 6.10 18.11 19.52
C LEU A 55 6.16 19.64 19.50
N LEU A 56 6.47 20.28 20.63
CA LEU A 56 6.59 21.73 20.73
C LEU A 56 7.76 22.28 19.93
N SER A 57 8.89 21.56 19.87
CA SER A 57 10.06 21.99 19.09
C SER A 57 9.79 21.99 17.58
N ALA A 58 9.06 21.01 17.08
CA ALA A 58 8.64 20.96 15.68
C ALA A 58 7.72 22.12 15.27
N ARG A 59 6.82 22.52 16.18
CA ARG A 59 5.92 23.67 15.97
C ARG A 59 6.65 25.01 15.92
N SER A 60 7.74 25.16 16.69
CA SER A 60 8.54 26.40 16.75
C SER A 60 9.56 26.53 15.62
N GLY A 61 9.92 25.44 14.97
CA GLY A 61 10.87 25.38 13.83
C GLY A 61 10.29 25.79 12.48
N ARG A 62 9.00 26.07 12.41
CA ARG A 62 8.34 26.51 11.17
C ARG A 62 8.91 27.87 10.73
N GLY A 63 9.69 27.86 9.65
CA GLY A 63 10.16 29.09 8.99
C GLY A 63 8.99 29.84 8.32
N PRO A 64 9.17 31.14 7.98
CA PRO A 64 8.11 31.95 7.35
C PRO A 64 7.58 31.39 6.01
N GLY A 65 8.25 30.43 5.38
CA GLY A 65 7.81 29.78 4.16
C GLY A 65 6.71 28.73 4.35
N SER A 66 6.63 28.06 5.50
CA SER A 66 5.60 27.03 5.76
C SER A 66 4.23 27.64 6.12
N ALA A 67 4.22 28.82 6.75
CA ALA A 67 2.98 29.52 7.10
C ALA A 67 2.19 30.00 5.87
N LEU A 68 2.86 30.16 4.72
CA LEU A 68 2.22 30.56 3.47
C LEU A 68 1.54 29.40 2.72
N ARG A 69 1.87 28.17 3.04
CA ARG A 69 1.24 26.97 2.42
C ARG A 69 -0.15 26.70 2.99
N ASP A 70 -0.35 26.95 4.28
CA ASP A 70 -1.65 26.75 4.93
C ASP A 70 -2.72 27.75 4.42
N ASP A 71 -2.30 28.98 4.05
CA ASP A 71 -3.22 30.00 3.47
C ASP A 71 -3.56 29.74 1.99
N LEU A 72 -2.74 28.98 1.26
CA LEU A 72 -2.97 28.65 -0.16
C LEU A 72 -3.75 27.34 -0.37
N ALA A 73 -3.88 26.51 0.66
CA ALA A 73 -4.65 25.25 0.61
C ALA A 73 -6.17 25.48 0.54
N PHE A 74 -6.64 26.74 0.65
CA PHE A 74 -8.08 27.04 0.74
C PHE A 74 -8.67 27.74 -0.49
N ASP A 75 -7.90 27.99 -1.55
CA ASP A 75 -8.48 28.60 -2.76
C ASP A 75 -8.33 27.65 -3.95
N GLY A 76 -9.47 26.99 -4.25
CA GLY A 76 -9.56 25.90 -5.20
C GLY A 76 -9.33 26.34 -6.64
N ALA A 77 -8.16 26.06 -7.16
CA ALA A 77 -7.97 25.81 -8.58
C ALA A 77 -7.60 24.33 -8.71
N ALA A 78 -8.58 23.52 -9.09
CA ALA A 78 -8.39 22.12 -9.44
C ALA A 78 -7.42 22.04 -10.62
N VAL A 79 -6.17 21.76 -10.33
CA VAL A 79 -5.30 21.03 -11.24
C VAL A 79 -5.75 19.57 -11.09
N PRO A 80 -6.05 18.83 -12.15
CA PRO A 80 -6.28 17.41 -12.02
C PRO A 80 -4.95 16.77 -11.63
N GLU A 81 -4.69 16.65 -10.33
CA GLU A 81 -3.81 15.64 -9.82
C GLU A 81 -4.45 14.30 -10.20
N ALA A 82 -3.86 13.63 -11.18
CA ALA A 82 -3.97 12.20 -11.24
C ALA A 82 -3.22 11.68 -10.01
N SER A 83 -3.91 11.62 -8.89
CA SER A 83 -3.43 10.84 -7.75
C SER A 83 -3.18 9.44 -8.29
N PRO A 84 -2.00 8.86 -8.04
CA PRO A 84 -1.82 7.44 -8.31
C PRO A 84 -2.85 6.73 -7.45
N THR A 85 -3.86 6.17 -8.09
CA THR A 85 -4.78 5.24 -7.49
C THR A 85 -3.94 4.09 -6.98
N GLU A 86 -4.05 3.80 -5.70
CA GLU A 86 -3.37 2.68 -5.08
C GLU A 86 -3.80 1.39 -5.80
N ALA A 87 -2.88 0.74 -6.48
CA ALA A 87 -3.13 -0.51 -7.19
C ALA A 87 -2.61 -1.70 -6.39
N PRO A 88 -3.27 -2.77 -6.42
CA PRO A 88 -3.19 -3.89 -5.51
C PRO A 88 -2.68 -5.21 -6.10
N MET A 89 -2.41 -6.22 -5.28
CA MET A 89 -1.73 -7.45 -5.71
C MET A 89 -2.00 -8.73 -4.98
N ALA A 90 -1.64 -9.80 -5.60
CA ALA A 90 -1.72 -11.16 -5.11
C ALA A 90 -0.46 -11.99 -5.37
N GLU A 91 -0.41 -13.15 -4.85
CA GLU A 91 0.66 -13.99 -4.43
C GLU A 91 0.93 -15.25 -5.26
N ASN A 92 2.13 -15.80 -5.13
CA ASN A 92 2.44 -17.14 -5.59
C ASN A 92 2.76 -18.06 -4.39
N ALA A 93 2.03 -19.15 -4.25
CA ALA A 93 2.28 -20.16 -3.25
C ALA A 93 2.77 -21.46 -3.88
N GLN A 94 3.99 -21.87 -3.55
CA GLN A 94 4.34 -23.29 -3.65
C GLN A 94 4.12 -23.98 -2.31
N TYR A 95 3.30 -24.99 -2.34
CA TYR A 95 2.90 -25.80 -1.21
C TYR A 95 3.92 -26.86 -0.82
N SER A 96 4.15 -27.02 0.46
CA SER A 96 4.39 -28.34 1.06
C SER A 96 3.54 -28.51 2.32
N ALA A 97 2.87 -29.63 2.33
CA ALA A 97 1.72 -30.05 3.07
C ALA A 97 1.86 -30.13 4.61
N ALA A 98 0.79 -29.90 5.31
CA ALA A 98 -0.02 -30.85 6.06
C ALA A 98 -0.76 -30.17 7.21
N ALA A 99 -2.05 -30.07 7.11
CA ALA A 99 -2.96 -30.23 8.22
C ALA A 99 -4.39 -30.43 7.72
N ASP A 100 -5.14 -31.25 8.42
CA ASP A 100 -6.42 -31.86 8.21
C ASP A 100 -7.47 -31.10 7.37
N SER A 101 -8.09 -31.88 6.51
CA SER A 101 -9.10 -31.58 5.54
C SER A 101 -10.42 -31.01 6.10
N ALA A 102 -10.56 -29.69 6.06
CA ALA A 102 -11.83 -29.06 5.71
C ALA A 102 -11.86 -28.96 4.16
N PRO A 103 -13.03 -29.02 3.48
CA PRO A 103 -13.11 -28.74 2.05
C PRO A 103 -12.62 -27.29 1.86
N MET A 104 -11.49 -27.14 1.16
CA MET A 104 -10.94 -25.81 0.85
C MET A 104 -12.00 -24.99 0.12
N ALA A 105 -12.30 -23.83 0.66
CA ALA A 105 -12.93 -22.80 -0.14
C ALA A 105 -12.00 -22.50 -1.32
N ASP A 106 -12.54 -22.50 -2.53
CA ASP A 106 -11.82 -22.15 -3.75
C ASP A 106 -11.43 -20.65 -3.77
N TYR A 107 -11.78 -19.92 -2.70
CA TYR A 107 -11.46 -18.52 -2.46
C TYR A 107 -10.45 -18.38 -1.33
N SER A 108 -9.33 -17.77 -1.64
CA SER A 108 -8.47 -17.13 -0.65
C SER A 108 -8.58 -15.62 -0.85
N THR A 109 -8.62 -14.84 0.24
CA THR A 109 -8.30 -13.40 0.13
C THR A 109 -6.95 -13.33 -0.58
N ALA A 110 -6.88 -12.59 -1.68
CA ALA A 110 -5.62 -12.40 -2.39
C ALA A 110 -4.67 -11.64 -1.46
N SER A 111 -3.86 -12.37 -0.68
CA SER A 111 -2.88 -11.77 0.23
C SER A 111 -1.51 -11.73 -0.43
N GLN A 112 -0.75 -10.67 -0.16
CA GLN A 112 0.57 -10.46 -0.77
C GLN A 112 1.58 -11.53 -0.36
N VAL A 113 1.52 -12.02 0.88
CA VAL A 113 2.49 -12.96 1.45
C VAL A 113 1.80 -14.21 1.98
N ALA A 114 2.20 -15.41 1.50
CA ALA A 114 1.64 -16.69 1.93
C ALA A 114 1.69 -16.89 3.44
N GLY A 115 0.49 -17.02 4.05
CA GLY A 115 0.33 -17.21 5.48
C GLY A 115 0.27 -15.91 6.29
N VAL A 116 0.30 -14.77 5.64
CA VAL A 116 -0.08 -13.46 6.19
C VAL A 116 -1.43 -13.10 5.57
N ASP A 117 -2.51 -13.14 6.34
CA ASP A 117 -3.85 -12.80 5.87
C ASP A 117 -4.06 -11.28 5.92
N GLU A 118 -4.74 -10.76 4.91
CA GLU A 118 -5.19 -9.38 4.82
C GLU A 118 -6.67 -9.30 5.12
N ALA A 119 -7.11 -8.24 5.82
CA ALA A 119 -8.52 -8.03 6.09
C ALA A 119 -9.31 -7.82 4.80
N ASP A 120 -10.60 -8.09 4.81
CA ASP A 120 -11.52 -7.73 3.74
C ASP A 120 -12.92 -7.52 4.31
N ILE A 121 -13.79 -6.86 3.57
CA ILE A 121 -15.21 -6.70 3.89
C ILE A 121 -16.00 -8.00 3.82
N VAL A 122 -15.45 -9.03 3.18
CA VAL A 122 -16.03 -10.37 3.08
C VAL A 122 -15.00 -11.43 3.45
N LYS A 123 -15.39 -12.36 4.31
CA LYS A 123 -14.60 -13.56 4.64
C LYS A 123 -15.47 -14.82 4.55
N THR A 124 -14.85 -15.96 4.25
CA THR A 124 -15.55 -17.25 4.15
C THR A 124 -14.67 -18.40 4.63
N ASP A 125 -15.30 -19.44 5.16
CA ASP A 125 -14.67 -20.75 5.42
C ASP A 125 -15.08 -21.81 4.38
N GLY A 126 -15.75 -21.38 3.29
CA GLY A 126 -16.28 -22.27 2.25
C GLY A 126 -17.63 -22.91 2.59
N GLN A 127 -18.15 -22.68 3.80
CA GLN A 127 -19.49 -23.08 4.23
C GLN A 127 -20.35 -21.86 4.56
N TYR A 128 -19.76 -20.85 5.18
CA TYR A 128 -20.41 -19.61 5.55
C TYR A 128 -19.70 -18.42 4.92
N ILE A 129 -20.46 -17.38 4.64
CA ILE A 129 -19.96 -16.10 4.15
C ILE A 129 -20.29 -15.04 5.20
N TYR A 130 -19.29 -14.31 5.64
CA TYR A 130 -19.38 -13.21 6.57
C TYR A 130 -19.16 -11.92 5.80
N ALA A 131 -20.14 -11.03 5.76
CA ALA A 131 -20.11 -9.81 4.97
C ALA A 131 -20.39 -8.58 5.84
N ALA A 132 -19.52 -7.59 5.74
CA ALA A 132 -19.67 -6.29 6.40
C ALA A 132 -20.54 -5.36 5.55
N SER A 133 -21.45 -4.61 6.20
CA SER A 133 -22.26 -3.59 5.57
C SER A 133 -22.62 -2.49 6.57
N GLY A 134 -21.92 -1.35 6.50
CA GLY A 134 -22.07 -0.28 7.48
C GLY A 134 -21.71 -0.73 8.89
N SER A 135 -22.65 -0.71 9.84
CA SER A 135 -22.49 -1.23 11.21
C SER A 135 -22.95 -2.68 11.37
N GLN A 136 -23.38 -3.33 10.31
CA GLN A 136 -24.02 -4.65 10.35
C GLN A 136 -23.12 -5.72 9.73
N LEU A 137 -22.95 -6.81 10.42
CA LEU A 137 -22.39 -8.05 9.89
C LEU A 137 -23.53 -8.97 9.44
N ARG A 138 -23.48 -9.47 8.23
CA ARG A 138 -24.39 -10.47 7.68
C ARG A 138 -23.70 -11.82 7.56
N ILE A 139 -24.42 -12.89 7.88
CA ILE A 139 -23.89 -14.25 7.82
C ILE A 139 -24.80 -15.07 6.92
N TYR A 140 -24.22 -15.60 5.84
CA TYR A 140 -24.93 -16.46 4.89
C TYR A 140 -24.41 -17.89 4.94
N GLU A 141 -25.28 -18.87 4.72
CA GLU A 141 -24.88 -20.23 4.37
C GLU A 141 -24.67 -20.32 2.86
N ALA A 142 -23.46 -20.78 2.45
CA ALA A 142 -23.11 -20.98 1.05
C ALA A 142 -23.52 -22.39 0.62
N ALA A 143 -24.70 -22.51 -0.01
CA ALA A 143 -25.33 -23.78 -0.39
C ALA A 143 -25.91 -23.74 -1.83
N GLY A 144 -25.29 -22.97 -2.75
CA GLY A 144 -25.76 -22.82 -4.12
C GLY A 144 -27.18 -22.24 -4.17
N ALA A 145 -28.08 -22.92 -4.85
CA ALA A 145 -29.49 -22.51 -4.94
C ALA A 145 -30.23 -22.52 -3.58
N ASP A 146 -29.74 -23.24 -2.59
CA ASP A 146 -30.32 -23.33 -1.25
C ASP A 146 -29.65 -22.37 -0.24
N SER A 147 -28.83 -21.45 -0.72
CA SER A 147 -28.18 -20.44 0.12
C SER A 147 -29.20 -19.58 0.84
N ARG A 148 -28.89 -19.21 2.08
CA ARG A 148 -29.79 -18.43 2.94
C ARG A 148 -29.05 -17.50 3.88
N LEU A 149 -29.69 -16.40 4.26
CA LEU A 149 -29.24 -15.54 5.32
C LEU A 149 -29.52 -16.21 6.67
N LEU A 150 -28.49 -16.46 7.49
CA LEU A 150 -28.59 -17.06 8.83
C LEU A 150 -28.88 -16.02 9.87
N GLY A 151 -28.28 -14.84 9.76
CA GLY A 151 -28.45 -13.80 10.75
C GLY A 151 -27.80 -12.47 10.38
N ARG A 152 -28.16 -11.46 11.15
CA ARG A 152 -27.56 -10.13 11.14
C ARG A 152 -27.09 -9.80 12.55
N VAL A 153 -25.84 -9.34 12.67
CA VAL A 153 -25.26 -8.91 13.95
C VAL A 153 -24.98 -7.41 13.86
N GLU A 154 -25.68 -6.65 14.71
CA GLU A 154 -25.49 -5.21 14.82
C GLU A 154 -24.34 -4.89 15.76
N LEU A 155 -23.36 -4.10 15.31
CA LEU A 155 -22.17 -3.72 16.07
C LEU A 155 -22.25 -2.28 16.60
N SER A 156 -23.39 -1.61 16.47
CA SER A 156 -23.59 -0.28 17.01
C SER A 156 -23.42 -0.25 18.54
N GLY A 157 -22.62 0.69 19.04
CA GLY A 157 -22.38 0.86 20.47
C GLY A 157 -23.64 1.30 21.22
N LYS A 158 -23.83 0.80 22.45
CA LYS A 158 -24.98 1.14 23.30
C LYS A 158 -24.99 2.59 23.82
N ASP A 159 -23.84 3.30 23.68
CA ASP A 159 -23.63 4.62 24.27
C ASP A 159 -23.33 5.70 23.21
N SER A 160 -23.84 5.56 21.98
CA SER A 160 -23.33 6.32 20.86
C SER A 160 -24.13 7.59 20.54
N ASP A 161 -23.55 8.74 20.93
CA ASP A 161 -23.63 9.98 20.14
C ASP A 161 -22.69 9.92 18.92
N GLY A 162 -22.08 8.76 18.61
CA GLY A 162 -21.12 8.54 17.55
C GLY A 162 -21.54 7.48 16.54
N SER A 163 -21.02 7.57 15.32
CA SER A 163 -21.15 6.53 14.29
C SER A 163 -20.09 5.46 14.48
N ARG A 164 -20.47 4.19 14.47
CA ARG A 164 -19.58 3.03 14.42
C ARG A 164 -19.81 2.29 13.12
N GLY A 165 -18.74 2.09 12.35
CA GLY A 165 -18.75 1.33 11.11
C GLY A 165 -17.84 0.11 11.20
N ILE A 166 -18.18 -0.96 10.48
CA ILE A 166 -17.27 -2.07 10.24
C ILE A 166 -16.36 -1.65 9.08
N SER A 167 -15.05 -1.69 9.31
CA SER A 167 -14.05 -1.47 8.27
C SER A 167 -13.80 -2.76 7.48
N GLU A 168 -13.38 -3.82 8.17
CA GLU A 168 -13.00 -5.09 7.56
C GLU A 168 -13.12 -6.25 8.54
N LEU A 169 -12.84 -7.47 8.07
CA LEU A 169 -13.03 -8.73 8.80
C LEU A 169 -11.80 -9.63 8.69
N TYR A 170 -11.59 -10.45 9.72
CA TYR A 170 -10.73 -11.65 9.67
C TYR A 170 -11.47 -12.84 10.23
N LEU A 171 -11.24 -14.00 9.63
CA LEU A 171 -11.75 -15.26 10.14
C LEU A 171 -10.57 -16.17 10.56
N PHE A 172 -10.49 -16.50 11.84
CA PHE A 172 -9.46 -17.39 12.38
C PHE A 172 -10.11 -18.52 13.18
N GLY A 173 -10.17 -19.70 12.57
CA GLY A 173 -10.93 -20.82 13.12
C GLY A 173 -12.41 -20.47 13.31
N SER A 174 -12.92 -20.53 14.54
CA SER A 174 -14.28 -20.11 14.88
C SER A 174 -14.37 -18.70 15.45
N THR A 175 -13.33 -17.91 15.37
CA THR A 175 -13.31 -16.52 15.81
C THR A 175 -13.33 -15.59 14.62
N LEU A 176 -14.33 -14.73 14.54
CA LEU A 176 -14.38 -13.63 13.59
C LEU A 176 -13.90 -12.35 14.31
N ALA A 177 -12.81 -11.77 13.82
CA ALA A 177 -12.33 -10.48 14.28
C ALA A 177 -12.92 -9.39 13.37
N VAL A 178 -13.75 -8.52 13.95
CA VAL A 178 -14.43 -7.43 13.24
C VAL A 178 -13.73 -6.13 13.56
N LEU A 179 -13.09 -5.54 12.55
CA LEU A 179 -12.44 -4.24 12.64
C LEU A 179 -13.48 -3.15 12.53
N CYS A 180 -13.52 -2.27 13.52
CA CYS A 180 -14.50 -1.20 13.60
C CYS A 180 -13.81 0.15 13.71
N SER A 181 -14.37 1.14 13.02
CA SER A 181 -14.02 2.55 13.15
C SER A 181 -15.14 3.26 13.91
N ASP A 182 -14.77 3.95 14.99
CA ASP A 182 -15.66 4.75 15.82
C ASP A 182 -15.26 6.23 15.71
N TYR A 183 -16.21 7.11 15.47
CA TYR A 183 -15.98 8.55 15.56
C TYR A 183 -16.85 9.11 16.70
N ARG A 184 -16.23 9.89 17.58
CA ARG A 184 -16.92 10.55 18.71
C ARG A 184 -16.65 12.03 18.65
N TRP A 185 -17.65 12.81 18.94
CA TRP A 185 -17.54 14.26 19.10
C TRP A 185 -17.72 14.62 20.57
N ASP A 186 -16.79 15.38 21.10
CA ASP A 186 -16.85 15.94 22.45
C ASP A 186 -16.75 17.46 22.38
N GLU A 187 -17.57 18.19 23.12
CA GLU A 187 -17.63 19.68 23.06
C GLU A 187 -16.34 20.34 23.60
N GLU A 188 -15.61 19.67 24.50
CA GLU A 188 -14.40 20.22 25.13
C GLU A 188 -13.12 19.83 24.37
N THR A 189 -13.07 18.61 23.84
CA THR A 189 -11.86 18.05 23.20
C THR A 189 -11.93 17.95 21.68
N GLY A 190 -13.12 18.20 21.10
CA GLY A 190 -13.37 18.07 19.67
C GLY A 190 -13.62 16.63 19.22
N GLY A 191 -13.48 16.37 17.93
CA GLY A 191 -13.67 15.05 17.34
C GLY A 191 -12.50 14.11 17.62
N SER A 192 -12.79 12.86 17.97
CA SER A 192 -11.80 11.79 18.13
C SER A 192 -12.21 10.55 17.35
N SER A 193 -11.25 9.96 16.66
CA SER A 193 -11.40 8.66 15.97
C SER A 193 -10.78 7.56 16.80
N ARG A 194 -11.39 6.40 16.75
CA ARG A 194 -10.91 5.19 17.42
C ARG A 194 -11.07 4.00 16.49
N THR A 195 -10.07 3.15 16.46
CA THR A 195 -10.11 1.84 15.80
C THR A 195 -10.21 0.74 16.84
N SER A 196 -11.08 -0.23 16.62
CA SER A 196 -11.27 -1.36 17.52
C SER A 196 -11.45 -2.68 16.80
N VAL A 197 -11.12 -3.77 17.49
CA VAL A 197 -11.36 -5.15 17.07
C VAL A 197 -12.37 -5.76 18.02
N GLN A 198 -13.57 -6.06 17.52
CA GLN A 198 -14.56 -6.84 18.23
C GLN A 198 -14.38 -8.32 17.86
N LEU A 199 -14.06 -9.15 18.81
CA LEU A 199 -13.98 -10.59 18.63
C LEU A 199 -15.37 -11.22 18.79
N LEU A 200 -15.75 -12.07 17.83
CA LEU A 200 -17.01 -12.80 17.83
C LEU A 200 -16.73 -14.30 17.74
N ASP A 201 -17.36 -15.09 18.61
CA ASP A 201 -17.41 -16.55 18.45
C ASP A 201 -18.53 -16.92 17.47
N VAL A 202 -18.14 -17.42 16.32
CA VAL A 202 -18.99 -17.86 15.20
C VAL A 202 -19.04 -19.37 15.04
N SER A 203 -18.69 -20.14 16.09
CA SER A 203 -18.81 -21.61 16.10
C SER A 203 -20.23 -22.12 15.84
N ASP A 204 -21.24 -21.32 16.18
CA ASP A 204 -22.65 -21.45 15.77
C ASP A 204 -23.07 -20.16 15.09
N PRO A 205 -23.01 -20.07 13.72
CA PRO A 205 -23.32 -18.85 12.99
C PRO A 205 -24.74 -18.30 13.17
N GLU A 206 -25.69 -19.13 13.64
CA GLU A 206 -27.03 -18.70 14.00
C GLU A 206 -27.09 -18.09 15.42
N LYS A 207 -26.02 -18.25 16.24
CA LYS A 207 -25.95 -17.81 17.63
C LYS A 207 -24.60 -17.20 17.99
N VAL A 208 -24.24 -16.17 17.26
CA VAL A 208 -22.99 -15.44 17.45
C VAL A 208 -22.86 -14.90 18.89
N ARG A 209 -21.69 -15.08 19.50
CA ARG A 209 -21.40 -14.58 20.84
C ARG A 209 -20.32 -13.51 20.79
N PHE A 210 -20.55 -12.43 21.52
CA PHE A 210 -19.57 -11.35 21.65
C PHE A 210 -18.49 -11.74 22.65
N GLY A 211 -17.25 -11.63 22.23
CA GLY A 211 -16.05 -11.76 23.05
C GLY A 211 -15.46 -10.39 23.40
N GLU A 212 -14.16 -10.36 23.58
CA GLU A 212 -13.42 -9.15 23.92
C GLU A 212 -13.45 -8.11 22.79
N CYS A 213 -13.44 -6.83 23.19
CA CYS A 213 -13.21 -5.71 22.28
C CYS A 213 -11.93 -4.98 22.71
N LEU A 214 -10.99 -4.84 21.78
CA LEU A 214 -9.71 -4.20 21.97
C LEU A 214 -9.59 -3.04 21.00
N GLY A 215 -9.12 -1.88 21.44
CA GLY A 215 -9.06 -0.70 20.57
C GLY A 215 -7.88 0.20 20.89
N GLN A 216 -7.67 1.16 20.01
CA GLN A 216 -6.66 2.20 20.10
C GLN A 216 -7.17 3.48 19.44
N ASP A 217 -6.66 4.63 19.86
CA ASP A 217 -7.02 5.89 19.22
C ASP A 217 -6.48 5.95 17.78
N GLY A 218 -7.17 6.72 16.96
CA GLY A 218 -6.83 6.96 15.56
C GLY A 218 -7.78 6.29 14.57
N ASN A 219 -7.69 6.73 13.32
CA ASN A 219 -8.39 6.13 12.20
C ASN A 219 -7.75 4.78 11.84
N TYR A 220 -8.56 3.82 11.44
CA TYR A 220 -8.05 2.57 10.87
C TYR A 220 -7.19 2.87 9.65
N HIS A 221 -5.95 2.37 9.67
CA HIS A 221 -5.02 2.48 8.56
C HIS A 221 -4.90 1.16 7.80
N ASP A 222 -4.46 0.11 8.50
CA ASP A 222 -4.23 -1.21 7.92
C ASP A 222 -4.19 -2.29 9.02
N SER A 223 -4.17 -3.55 8.61
CA SER A 223 -3.97 -4.67 9.53
C SER A 223 -3.44 -5.92 8.81
N ARG A 224 -2.84 -6.83 9.58
CA ARG A 224 -2.40 -8.14 9.09
C ARG A 224 -2.67 -9.19 10.15
N LEU A 225 -3.06 -10.41 9.71
CA LEU A 225 -3.24 -11.55 10.60
C LEU A 225 -2.27 -12.67 10.24
N MET A 226 -1.46 -13.10 11.18
CA MET A 226 -0.54 -14.22 11.00
C MET A 226 -0.49 -15.10 12.24
N GLY A 227 -0.72 -16.42 12.07
CA GLY A 227 -0.61 -17.38 13.16
C GLY A 227 -1.53 -17.10 14.36
N GLY A 228 -2.67 -16.43 14.13
CA GLY A 228 -3.62 -16.02 15.19
C GLY A 228 -3.24 -14.74 15.92
N VAL A 229 -2.20 -14.04 15.49
CA VAL A 229 -1.86 -12.70 15.97
C VAL A 229 -2.29 -11.66 14.93
N LEU A 230 -3.17 -10.76 15.34
CA LEU A 230 -3.63 -9.62 14.54
C LEU A 230 -2.77 -8.41 14.87
N TYR A 231 -2.13 -7.84 13.85
CA TYR A 231 -1.41 -6.58 13.91
C TYR A 231 -2.35 -5.48 13.41
N LEU A 232 -2.81 -4.63 14.34
CA LEU A 232 -3.74 -3.54 14.08
C LEU A 232 -2.97 -2.23 14.01
N ILE A 233 -3.13 -1.48 12.92
CA ILE A 233 -2.47 -0.20 12.68
C ILE A 233 -3.52 0.91 12.57
N SER A 234 -3.30 2.03 13.28
CA SER A 234 -4.15 3.23 13.19
C SER A 234 -3.33 4.50 13.17
N ASP A 235 -3.86 5.55 12.55
CA ASP A 235 -3.25 6.87 12.48
C ASP A 235 -4.00 7.86 13.37
N TYR A 236 -3.27 8.46 14.31
CA TYR A 236 -3.80 9.41 15.26
C TYR A 236 -3.22 10.80 15.03
N PHE A 237 -4.07 11.76 14.68
CA PHE A 237 -3.71 13.16 14.48
C PHE A 237 -3.89 13.95 15.77
N ILE A 238 -2.90 14.76 16.12
CA ILE A 238 -2.93 15.64 17.28
C ILE A 238 -3.32 17.04 16.79
N TRP A 239 -4.51 17.50 17.15
CA TRP A 239 -5.01 18.80 16.69
C TRP A 239 -4.56 19.96 17.56
N ASP A 240 -4.44 19.76 18.87
CA ASP A 240 -4.09 20.81 19.83
C ASP A 240 -3.31 20.24 21.02
N TYR A 241 -2.21 20.90 21.36
CA TYR A 241 -1.37 20.60 22.51
C TYR A 241 -0.57 21.83 22.92
N ALA A 242 -0.31 21.98 24.22
CA ALA A 242 0.42 23.11 24.80
C ALA A 242 1.38 22.66 25.90
N GLU A 243 2.31 23.53 26.27
CA GLU A 243 3.19 23.32 27.42
C GLU A 243 2.35 23.17 28.70
N GLY A 244 2.58 22.08 29.43
CA GLY A 244 1.89 21.76 30.67
C GLY A 244 0.62 20.94 30.50
N ASP A 245 0.25 20.54 29.27
CA ASP A 245 -0.86 19.63 29.05
C ASP A 245 -0.60 18.24 29.65
N ALA A 246 -1.68 17.59 30.10
CA ALA A 246 -1.63 16.21 30.57
C ALA A 246 -1.39 15.25 29.38
N PRO A 247 -0.67 14.12 29.57
CA PRO A 247 -0.34 13.18 28.50
C PRO A 247 -1.53 12.70 27.68
N GLU A 248 -2.70 12.55 28.28
CA GLU A 248 -3.93 12.11 27.65
C GLU A 248 -4.42 13.03 26.51
N ARG A 249 -3.89 14.26 26.42
CA ARG A 249 -4.23 15.18 25.34
C ARG A 249 -3.40 15.00 24.08
N TYR A 250 -2.19 14.43 24.21
CA TYR A 250 -1.24 14.33 23.09
C TYR A 250 -0.65 12.94 22.86
N ILE A 251 -1.01 11.95 23.69
CA ILE A 251 -0.62 10.55 23.53
C ILE A 251 -1.87 9.73 23.21
N PRO A 252 -1.89 8.93 22.14
CA PRO A 252 -3.01 8.06 21.82
C PRO A 252 -3.18 6.97 22.87
N ALA A 253 -4.43 6.74 23.29
CA ALA A 253 -4.75 5.74 24.28
C ALA A 253 -5.04 4.36 23.69
N LEU A 254 -4.86 3.32 24.50
CA LEU A 254 -5.17 1.92 24.24
C LEU A 254 -6.36 1.50 25.09
N TYR A 255 -7.26 0.69 24.52
CA TYR A 255 -8.53 0.32 25.17
C TYR A 255 -8.73 -1.18 25.24
N THR A 256 -9.48 -1.59 26.26
CA THR A 256 -10.13 -2.90 26.40
C THR A 256 -11.60 -2.70 26.76
N ASN A 257 -12.39 -3.77 26.90
CA ASN A 257 -13.76 -3.67 27.42
C ASN A 257 -13.86 -2.96 28.77
N GLU A 258 -12.84 -3.08 29.61
CA GLU A 258 -12.92 -2.69 31.03
C GLU A 258 -12.09 -1.44 31.35
N ALA A 259 -11.05 -1.13 30.53
CA ALA A 259 -10.07 -0.10 30.87
C ALA A 259 -9.52 0.62 29.64
N SER A 260 -9.05 1.84 29.88
CA SER A 260 -8.18 2.57 28.95
C SER A 260 -6.88 2.95 29.66
N GLY A 261 -5.80 3.08 28.89
CA GLY A 261 -4.48 3.49 29.39
C GLY A 261 -3.61 4.03 28.28
N LEU A 262 -2.57 4.75 28.66
CA LEU A 262 -1.55 5.23 27.71
C LEU A 262 -0.50 4.13 27.49
N PRO A 263 0.16 4.08 26.34
CA PRO A 263 1.34 3.26 26.14
C PRO A 263 2.47 3.73 27.08
N GLU A 264 3.28 2.81 27.56
CA GLU A 264 4.47 3.18 28.35
C GLU A 264 5.43 4.05 27.51
N PRO A 265 6.15 5.00 28.09
CA PRO A 265 7.01 5.92 27.32
C PRO A 265 8.04 5.22 26.43
N ASP A 266 8.61 4.09 26.86
CA ASP A 266 9.58 3.31 26.10
C ASP A 266 8.96 2.56 24.90
N CYS A 267 7.63 2.47 24.84
CA CYS A 267 6.88 2.00 23.68
C CYS A 267 6.51 3.13 22.69
N ILE A 268 6.85 4.39 23.00
CA ILE A 268 6.67 5.54 22.11
C ILE A 268 7.98 5.82 21.40
N LEU A 269 7.97 5.69 20.08
CA LEU A 269 9.16 5.84 19.24
C LEU A 269 9.18 7.23 18.60
N LEU A 270 10.28 7.95 18.82
CA LEU A 270 10.46 9.32 18.35
C LEU A 270 11.52 9.36 17.24
N PRO A 271 11.25 9.96 16.07
CA PRO A 271 12.26 10.20 15.05
C PRO A 271 13.23 11.31 15.49
N GLU A 272 14.44 11.30 14.94
CA GLU A 272 15.43 12.35 15.18
C GLU A 272 14.91 13.72 14.71
N THR A 273 14.26 13.76 13.54
CA THR A 273 13.59 14.94 12.99
C THR A 273 12.12 14.64 12.82
N LEU A 274 11.25 15.45 13.40
CA LEU A 274 9.80 15.30 13.25
C LEU A 274 9.36 15.73 11.86
N PRO A 275 8.51 14.95 11.19
CA PRO A 275 7.89 15.35 9.94
C PRO A 275 6.94 16.55 10.15
N GLU A 276 6.61 17.24 9.08
CA GLU A 276 5.56 18.25 9.11
C GLU A 276 4.21 17.61 9.49
N GLY A 277 3.51 18.25 10.43
CA GLY A 277 2.27 17.73 10.97
C GLY A 277 2.50 16.61 11.99
N ALA A 278 2.18 16.85 13.24
CA ALA A 278 2.30 15.84 14.29
C ALA A 278 1.21 14.77 14.12
N SER A 279 1.60 13.55 13.77
CA SER A 279 0.72 12.38 13.77
C SER A 279 1.44 11.17 14.37
N TYR A 280 0.66 10.24 14.86
CA TYR A 280 1.16 8.97 15.35
C TYR A 280 0.59 7.83 14.53
N THR A 281 1.41 6.83 14.30
CA THR A 281 0.96 5.50 13.90
C THR A 281 1.03 4.57 15.12
N VAL A 282 -0.10 4.02 15.51
CA VAL A 282 -0.22 3.07 16.62
C VAL A 282 -0.31 1.66 16.08
N VAL A 283 0.56 0.77 16.56
CA VAL A 283 0.57 -0.65 16.21
C VAL A 283 0.28 -1.50 17.43
N SER A 284 -0.71 -2.38 17.37
CA SER A 284 -1.00 -3.36 18.42
C SER A 284 -0.93 -4.77 17.87
N ALA A 285 -0.21 -5.67 18.55
CA ALA A 285 -0.27 -7.11 18.33
C ALA A 285 -1.32 -7.72 19.27
N ILE A 286 -2.31 -8.39 18.71
CA ILE A 286 -3.49 -8.92 19.43
C ILE A 286 -3.59 -10.42 19.18
N ASP A 287 -3.55 -11.22 20.25
CA ASP A 287 -3.88 -12.64 20.20
C ASP A 287 -5.40 -12.80 20.07
N VAL A 288 -5.84 -13.20 18.87
CA VAL A 288 -7.26 -13.31 18.51
C VAL A 288 -7.96 -14.40 19.30
N ALA A 289 -7.27 -15.52 19.57
CA ALA A 289 -7.85 -16.63 20.30
C ALA A 289 -7.97 -16.35 21.80
N ALA A 290 -6.97 -15.68 22.39
CA ALA A 290 -6.98 -15.31 23.80
C ALA A 290 -7.73 -14.02 24.10
N GLY A 291 -8.05 -13.21 23.09
CA GLY A 291 -8.72 -11.91 23.24
C GLY A 291 -7.90 -10.91 24.05
N ARG A 292 -6.57 -10.84 23.83
CA ARG A 292 -5.70 -9.94 24.59
C ARG A 292 -4.64 -9.30 23.72
N ARG A 293 -4.26 -8.07 24.03
CA ARG A 293 -3.09 -7.40 23.44
C ARG A 293 -1.81 -8.05 23.99
N LEU A 294 -0.89 -8.35 23.09
CA LEU A 294 0.43 -8.91 23.40
C LEU A 294 1.43 -7.78 23.58
N ASP A 295 1.52 -6.90 22.59
CA ASP A 295 2.44 -5.78 22.50
C ASP A 295 1.77 -4.58 21.83
N SER A 296 2.33 -3.39 22.01
CA SER A 296 1.96 -2.20 21.25
C SER A 296 3.13 -1.23 21.15
N TYR A 297 3.22 -0.54 20.02
CA TYR A 297 4.12 0.58 19.79
C TYR A 297 3.37 1.76 19.22
N THR A 298 3.84 2.95 19.57
CA THR A 298 3.33 4.21 19.05
C THR A 298 4.49 4.94 18.39
N VAL A 299 4.45 5.08 17.07
CA VAL A 299 5.50 5.76 16.30
C VAL A 299 5.03 7.18 16.01
N LEU A 300 5.80 8.20 16.41
CA LEU A 300 5.49 9.59 16.09
C LEU A 300 5.90 9.88 14.63
N ASP A 301 5.10 9.36 13.71
CA ASP A 301 5.30 9.41 12.28
C ASP A 301 4.01 9.12 11.52
N SER A 302 3.85 9.69 10.32
CA SER A 302 2.74 9.39 9.39
C SER A 302 3.11 8.26 8.46
N VAL A 303 2.68 7.04 8.76
CA VAL A 303 2.86 5.88 7.90
C VAL A 303 1.91 5.98 6.71
N SER A 304 2.42 5.74 5.50
CA SER A 304 1.64 5.70 4.26
C SER A 304 1.49 4.28 3.71
N THR A 305 2.43 3.39 4.01
CA THR A 305 2.45 2.02 3.48
C THR A 305 2.85 1.03 4.55
N VAL A 306 2.11 -0.06 4.63
CA VAL A 306 2.37 -1.20 5.54
C VAL A 306 2.70 -2.43 4.70
N TYR A 307 3.80 -3.09 5.02
CA TYR A 307 4.15 -4.39 4.45
C TYR A 307 4.50 -5.37 5.57
N MET A 308 4.04 -6.60 5.47
CA MET A 308 4.35 -7.64 6.45
C MET A 308 4.81 -8.93 5.77
N SER A 309 6.00 -9.36 6.11
CA SER A 309 6.52 -10.69 5.78
C SER A 309 6.21 -11.69 6.90
N LYS A 310 6.73 -12.90 6.79
CA LYS A 310 6.63 -13.91 7.88
C LYS A 310 7.49 -13.59 9.10
N THR A 311 8.46 -12.70 8.97
CA THR A 311 9.46 -12.40 10.01
C THR A 311 9.42 -10.96 10.47
N SER A 312 8.86 -10.06 9.67
CA SER A 312 8.97 -8.62 9.89
C SER A 312 7.69 -7.88 9.50
N LEU A 313 7.40 -6.81 10.26
CA LEU A 313 6.43 -5.78 9.90
C LEU A 313 7.20 -4.51 9.55
N TYR A 314 6.93 -3.94 8.39
CA TYR A 314 7.50 -2.69 7.90
C TYR A 314 6.44 -1.61 7.86
N LEU A 315 6.73 -0.50 8.52
CA LEU A 315 5.95 0.73 8.47
C LEU A 315 6.74 1.74 7.66
N CYS A 316 6.20 2.18 6.53
CA CYS A 316 6.86 3.11 5.63
C CYS A 316 6.11 4.44 5.61
N ALA A 317 6.86 5.54 5.68
CA ALA A 317 6.32 6.89 5.71
C ALA A 317 6.90 7.72 4.56
N ASP A 318 6.05 8.50 3.90
CA ASP A 318 6.50 9.44 2.89
C ASP A 318 7.24 10.61 3.55
N ARG A 319 8.37 10.98 2.97
CA ARG A 319 9.25 12.04 3.41
C ARG A 319 9.54 13.00 2.26
N TYR A 320 9.77 14.26 2.61
CA TYR A 320 10.20 15.28 1.67
C TYR A 320 11.36 16.06 2.27
N ALA A 321 12.50 16.06 1.59
CA ALA A 321 13.66 16.84 1.96
C ALA A 321 13.65 18.15 1.16
N GLU A 322 13.38 19.26 1.83
CA GLU A 322 13.39 20.58 1.20
C GLU A 322 14.72 21.28 1.42
N THR A 323 15.21 21.95 0.39
CA THR A 323 16.39 22.80 0.46
C THR A 323 16.11 24.17 -0.14
N GLU A 324 16.71 25.18 0.48
CA GLU A 324 16.59 26.58 0.02
C GLU A 324 17.98 27.16 -0.22
N SER A 325 18.13 27.91 -1.30
CA SER A 325 19.34 28.71 -1.55
C SER A 325 19.38 29.94 -0.66
N ALA A 326 20.56 30.52 -0.49
CA ALA A 326 20.65 31.86 0.06
C ALA A 326 19.87 32.86 -0.82
N PRO A 327 19.10 33.81 -0.21
CA PRO A 327 18.39 34.82 -0.96
C PRO A 327 19.30 35.64 -1.86
N ARG A 328 18.89 35.88 -3.12
CA ARG A 328 19.58 36.75 -4.06
C ARG A 328 18.64 37.85 -4.56
N SER A 329 19.21 38.96 -5.02
CA SER A 329 18.42 40.03 -5.66
C SER A 329 18.41 39.82 -7.17
N GLU A 330 17.21 39.86 -7.75
CA GLU A 330 16.99 39.79 -9.20
C GLU A 330 15.98 40.87 -9.58
N ASN A 331 16.45 41.91 -10.28
CA ASN A 331 15.68 43.14 -10.54
C ASN A 331 15.17 43.78 -9.22
N GLN A 332 13.83 43.82 -9.06
CA GLN A 332 13.16 44.37 -7.87
C GLN A 332 12.84 43.25 -6.82
N TYR A 333 13.04 42.00 -7.17
CA TYR A 333 12.65 40.85 -6.34
C TYR A 333 13.80 40.33 -5.48
N THR A 334 13.47 39.82 -4.31
CA THR A 334 14.30 38.85 -3.58
C THR A 334 13.90 37.46 -4.06
N VAL A 335 14.87 36.66 -4.51
CA VAL A 335 14.64 35.34 -5.08
C VAL A 335 15.31 34.28 -4.22
N VAL A 336 14.57 33.23 -3.89
CA VAL A 336 15.06 32.02 -3.23
C VAL A 336 14.78 30.85 -4.17
N ASP A 337 15.80 30.08 -4.53
CA ASP A 337 15.62 28.84 -5.26
C ASP A 337 15.43 27.70 -4.26
N CYS A 338 14.39 26.91 -4.47
CA CYS A 338 13.98 25.82 -3.62
C CYS A 338 14.03 24.49 -4.40
N SER A 339 14.27 23.41 -3.72
CA SER A 339 14.04 22.07 -4.25
C SER A 339 13.46 21.16 -3.18
N SER A 340 12.65 20.18 -3.60
CA SER A 340 12.10 19.12 -2.77
C SER A 340 12.42 17.77 -3.39
N SER A 341 12.89 16.82 -2.59
CA SER A 341 13.13 15.45 -3.02
C SER A 341 12.33 14.50 -2.14
N ALA A 342 11.64 13.55 -2.77
CA ALA A 342 10.92 12.51 -2.04
C ALA A 342 11.87 11.46 -1.47
N ALA A 343 11.52 10.94 -0.29
CA ALA A 343 12.19 9.84 0.37
C ALA A 343 11.17 8.95 1.09
N THR A 344 11.55 7.73 1.43
CA THR A 344 10.75 6.79 2.23
C THR A 344 11.45 6.53 3.55
N GLY A 345 10.80 6.91 4.66
CA GLY A 345 11.18 6.48 6.01
C GLY A 345 10.71 5.05 6.24
N ILE A 346 11.56 4.18 6.78
CA ILE A 346 11.24 2.77 7.01
C ILE A 346 11.47 2.44 8.48
N SER A 347 10.47 1.83 9.12
CA SER A 347 10.55 1.27 10.47
C SER A 347 10.29 -0.22 10.40
N ALA A 348 11.30 -1.03 10.69
CA ALA A 348 11.26 -2.49 10.63
C ALA A 348 11.09 -3.08 12.02
N PHE A 349 10.03 -3.84 12.24
CA PHE A 349 9.75 -4.57 13.47
C PHE A 349 9.93 -6.08 13.24
N ALA A 350 10.70 -6.72 14.11
CA ALA A 350 10.77 -8.18 14.17
C ALA A 350 9.51 -8.73 14.84
N LEU A 351 9.03 -9.89 14.36
CA LEU A 351 7.81 -10.56 14.83
C LEU A 351 8.12 -11.79 15.69
N GLU A 352 9.37 -12.25 15.71
CA GLU A 352 9.78 -13.41 16.50
C GLU A 352 9.81 -13.07 18.00
N GLY A 353 8.94 -13.75 18.76
CA GLY A 353 8.84 -13.57 20.21
C GLY A 353 8.04 -12.32 20.65
N GLY A 354 7.36 -11.65 19.73
CA GLY A 354 6.59 -10.44 19.95
C GLY A 354 6.95 -9.33 18.95
N LEU A 355 6.33 -8.17 19.10
CA LEU A 355 6.63 -7.02 18.25
C LEU A 355 7.82 -6.25 18.84
N ALA A 356 8.92 -6.09 18.08
CA ALA A 356 10.10 -5.37 18.54
C ALA A 356 10.74 -4.55 17.42
N LEU A 357 10.99 -3.24 17.66
CA LEU A 357 11.72 -2.42 16.68
C LEU A 357 13.12 -3.03 16.45
N ARG A 358 13.41 -3.38 15.19
CA ARG A 358 14.68 -3.96 14.75
C ARG A 358 15.63 -2.88 14.20
N ALA A 359 15.11 -2.09 13.28
CA ALA A 359 15.87 -1.04 12.61
C ALA A 359 14.92 0.06 12.11
N SER A 360 15.45 1.24 11.88
CA SER A 360 14.78 2.33 11.17
C SER A 360 15.78 3.11 10.32
N GLY A 361 15.32 3.68 9.23
CA GLY A 361 16.16 4.41 8.28
C GLY A 361 15.35 5.11 7.21
N GLU A 362 16.03 5.71 6.25
CA GLU A 362 15.41 6.47 5.16
C GLU A 362 16.11 6.17 3.84
N LEU A 363 15.35 6.09 2.75
CA LEU A 363 15.82 5.89 1.39
C LEU A 363 15.26 6.96 0.44
N PRO A 364 16.00 7.34 -0.62
CA PRO A 364 15.45 8.18 -1.67
C PRO A 364 14.25 7.53 -2.36
N GLY A 365 13.31 8.35 -2.81
CA GLY A 365 12.14 7.94 -3.58
C GLY A 365 10.93 7.58 -2.72
N ARG A 366 9.78 7.44 -3.37
CA ARG A 366 8.48 7.12 -2.78
C ARG A 366 8.01 5.76 -3.26
N LEU A 367 7.42 4.99 -2.36
CA LEU A 367 6.73 3.74 -2.68
C LEU A 367 5.41 4.05 -3.42
N LEU A 368 5.00 3.16 -4.30
CA LEU A 368 3.67 3.21 -4.89
C LEU A 368 2.64 2.71 -3.87
N ASN A 369 2.87 1.53 -3.30
CA ASN A 369 2.01 0.85 -2.33
C ASN A 369 2.77 -0.31 -1.67
N GLN A 370 2.09 -1.14 -0.87
CA GLN A 370 2.68 -2.31 -0.18
C GLN A 370 3.45 -3.26 -1.11
N PHE A 371 3.08 -3.34 -2.37
CA PHE A 371 3.66 -4.25 -3.35
C PHE A 371 4.96 -3.78 -3.97
N SER A 372 5.28 -2.53 -3.69
CA SER A 372 6.61 -2.04 -3.92
C SER A 372 7.64 -2.66 -2.97
N LEU A 373 7.20 -3.49 -2.00
CA LEU A 373 8.05 -4.14 -0.99
C LEU A 373 7.92 -5.66 -1.07
N ASP A 374 9.04 -6.34 -0.80
CA ASP A 374 9.12 -7.78 -0.61
C ASP A 374 10.29 -8.13 0.30
N GLU A 375 10.15 -9.18 1.12
CA GLU A 375 11.26 -9.71 1.91
C GLU A 375 11.58 -11.13 1.48
N LYS A 376 12.83 -11.37 1.08
CA LYS A 376 13.33 -12.69 0.73
C LYS A 376 14.73 -12.93 1.29
N ASP A 377 14.93 -14.10 1.89
CA ASP A 377 16.22 -14.56 2.41
C ASP A 377 16.90 -13.56 3.37
N GLY A 378 16.11 -12.80 4.15
CA GLY A 378 16.57 -11.78 5.09
C GLY A 378 16.92 -10.44 4.44
N TYR A 379 16.59 -10.23 3.18
CA TYR A 379 16.75 -8.96 2.49
C TYR A 379 15.39 -8.32 2.20
N LEU A 380 15.24 -7.06 2.56
CA LEU A 380 14.12 -6.23 2.11
C LEU A 380 14.43 -5.71 0.71
N ARG A 381 13.53 -5.95 -0.24
CA ARG A 381 13.60 -5.49 -1.62
C ARG A 381 12.49 -4.47 -1.86
N LEU A 382 12.81 -3.36 -2.47
CA LEU A 382 11.81 -2.32 -2.72
C LEU A 382 12.04 -1.58 -4.04
N ALA A 383 10.94 -1.21 -4.69
CA ALA A 383 10.92 -0.40 -5.89
C ALA A 383 10.29 0.97 -5.56
N VAL A 384 10.96 2.05 -5.93
CA VAL A 384 10.55 3.43 -5.61
C VAL A 384 10.57 4.32 -6.84
N THR A 385 9.74 5.36 -6.83
CA THR A 385 9.86 6.48 -7.75
C THR A 385 10.62 7.60 -7.06
N GLU A 386 11.79 7.95 -7.58
CA GLU A 386 12.56 9.11 -7.14
C GLU A 386 12.10 10.34 -7.92
N ASN A 387 11.75 11.41 -7.21
CA ASN A 387 11.41 12.69 -7.82
C ASN A 387 12.10 13.84 -7.11
N THR A 388 12.50 14.84 -7.88
CA THR A 388 13.02 16.10 -7.37
C THR A 388 12.30 17.23 -8.08
N ASP A 389 11.57 18.04 -7.31
CA ASP A 389 10.92 19.24 -7.79
C ASP A 389 11.79 20.45 -7.52
N GLN A 390 11.76 21.43 -8.41
CA GLN A 390 12.51 22.67 -8.29
C GLN A 390 11.62 23.85 -8.56
N TRP A 391 11.74 24.90 -7.75
CA TRP A 391 11.02 26.17 -7.96
C TRP A 391 11.81 27.35 -7.43
N SER A 392 11.44 28.56 -7.87
CA SER A 392 12.00 29.80 -7.35
C SER A 392 10.87 30.65 -6.77
N VAL A 393 11.10 31.18 -5.57
CA VAL A 393 10.19 32.09 -4.87
C VAL A 393 10.67 33.52 -5.10
N TYR A 394 9.83 34.35 -5.74
CA TYR A 394 10.07 35.75 -6.01
C TYR A 394 9.26 36.59 -5.03
N THR A 395 9.91 37.31 -4.14
CA THR A 395 9.25 38.24 -3.19
C THR A 395 9.50 39.68 -3.61
N ASP A 396 8.43 40.45 -3.81
CA ASP A 396 8.53 41.90 -4.02
C ASP A 396 8.59 42.59 -2.64
N PRO A 397 9.72 43.21 -2.26
CA PRO A 397 9.88 43.83 -0.95
C PRO A 397 9.07 45.13 -0.75
N VAL A 398 8.45 45.66 -1.82
CA VAL A 398 7.67 46.90 -1.76
C VAL A 398 6.18 46.61 -1.60
N TYR A 399 5.69 45.57 -2.29
CA TYR A 399 4.27 45.24 -2.35
C TYR A 399 3.88 44.02 -1.55
N ASP A 400 4.84 43.37 -0.88
CA ASP A 400 4.65 42.11 -0.12
C ASP A 400 3.97 41.00 -0.97
N PHE A 401 4.32 40.97 -2.22
CA PHE A 401 3.77 40.04 -3.21
C PHE A 401 4.76 38.89 -3.42
N VAL A 402 4.26 37.66 -3.36
CA VAL A 402 5.05 36.42 -3.58
C VAL A 402 4.58 35.77 -4.87
N ASN A 403 5.52 35.39 -5.72
CA ASN A 403 5.28 34.66 -6.96
C ASN A 403 6.18 33.41 -7.02
N TYR A 404 5.63 32.31 -7.52
CA TYR A 404 6.33 31.03 -7.65
C TYR A 404 6.61 30.76 -9.14
N ARG A 405 7.82 30.35 -9.44
CA ARG A 405 8.20 29.91 -10.78
C ARG A 405 8.73 28.47 -10.67
N TRP A 406 7.97 27.54 -11.19
CA TRP A 406 8.33 26.13 -11.24
C TRP A 406 9.41 25.87 -12.28
N GLY A 407 10.42 25.11 -11.93
CA GLY A 407 11.45 24.57 -12.81
C GLY A 407 11.02 23.23 -13.41
N GLU A 408 11.93 22.61 -14.13
CA GLU A 408 11.75 21.24 -14.61
C GLU A 408 12.10 20.28 -13.45
N GLY A 409 11.14 19.46 -13.02
CA GLY A 409 11.35 18.36 -12.10
C GLY A 409 12.15 17.24 -12.77
N GLN A 410 12.76 16.39 -11.98
CA GLN A 410 13.40 15.15 -12.43
C GLN A 410 12.71 13.97 -11.76
N GLN A 411 12.44 12.92 -12.54
CA GLN A 411 11.78 11.72 -12.06
C GLN A 411 12.46 10.48 -12.66
N SER A 412 12.61 9.44 -11.84
CA SER A 412 13.10 8.13 -12.30
C SER A 412 12.70 7.04 -11.33
N SER A 413 12.76 5.81 -11.76
CA SER A 413 12.48 4.65 -10.93
C SER A 413 13.77 3.99 -10.45
N SER A 414 13.75 3.45 -9.23
CA SER A 414 14.88 2.76 -8.63
C SER A 414 14.42 1.52 -7.86
N LEU A 415 15.30 0.52 -7.79
CA LEU A 415 15.11 -0.69 -7.01
C LEU A 415 16.27 -0.81 -6.02
N TYR A 416 15.94 -1.01 -4.73
CA TYR A 416 16.91 -1.16 -3.65
C TYR A 416 16.78 -2.52 -2.97
N ILE A 417 17.90 -3.06 -2.52
CA ILE A 417 17.98 -4.28 -1.70
C ILE A 417 18.72 -3.95 -0.41
N LEU A 418 18.07 -4.20 0.72
CA LEU A 418 18.55 -3.82 2.05
C LEU A 418 18.79 -5.07 2.91
N ASP A 419 19.80 -5.00 3.78
CA ASP A 419 20.01 -6.00 4.83
C ASP A 419 19.08 -5.77 6.05
N ASP A 420 19.16 -6.62 7.06
CA ASP A 420 18.38 -6.56 8.30
C ASP A 420 18.55 -5.24 9.09
N ALA A 421 19.66 -4.53 8.89
CA ALA A 421 19.93 -3.25 9.51
C ALA A 421 19.52 -2.07 8.61
N LEU A 422 18.79 -2.34 7.51
CA LEU A 422 18.39 -1.41 6.47
C LEU A 422 19.54 -0.73 5.73
N ASN A 423 20.73 -1.36 5.66
CA ASN A 423 21.80 -0.88 4.82
C ASN A 423 21.58 -1.36 3.37
N VAL A 424 21.80 -0.47 2.41
CA VAL A 424 21.73 -0.84 0.98
C VAL A 424 22.88 -1.79 0.63
N VAL A 425 22.54 -2.99 0.17
CA VAL A 425 23.50 -4.00 -0.30
C VAL A 425 23.59 -4.05 -1.81
N GLY A 426 22.54 -3.64 -2.52
CA GLY A 426 22.51 -3.51 -3.97
C GLY A 426 21.41 -2.60 -4.45
N SER A 427 21.55 -2.06 -5.65
CA SER A 427 20.54 -1.17 -6.23
C SER A 427 20.61 -1.13 -7.75
N LEU A 428 19.47 -0.80 -8.37
CA LEU A 428 19.32 -0.38 -9.76
C LEU A 428 18.66 1.00 -9.73
N THR A 429 19.33 2.03 -10.23
CA THR A 429 18.86 3.40 -10.13
C THR A 429 18.76 4.08 -11.50
N GLY A 430 17.92 5.13 -11.60
CA GLY A 430 17.78 5.93 -12.81
C GLY A 430 17.08 5.19 -13.96
N LEU A 431 16.18 4.26 -13.65
CA LEU A 431 15.37 3.55 -14.63
C LEU A 431 14.17 4.42 -15.02
N GLY A 432 13.66 4.26 -16.27
CA GLY A 432 12.47 4.99 -16.71
C GLY A 432 12.58 6.50 -16.48
N GLN A 433 13.50 7.18 -17.18
CA GLN A 433 13.70 8.63 -17.05
C GLN A 433 12.42 9.38 -17.35
N ASP A 434 12.01 10.30 -16.45
CA ASP A 434 10.75 11.04 -16.47
C ASP A 434 9.50 10.14 -16.37
N GLU A 435 9.64 8.92 -15.83
CA GLU A 435 8.57 7.95 -15.63
C GLU A 435 8.42 7.61 -14.15
N GLN A 436 7.19 7.34 -13.71
CA GLN A 436 6.89 6.81 -12.38
C GLN A 436 6.46 5.35 -12.44
N ILE A 437 6.58 4.64 -11.32
CA ILE A 437 6.12 3.26 -11.19
C ILE A 437 4.58 3.25 -11.08
N TYR A 438 3.95 2.35 -11.84
CA TYR A 438 2.50 2.11 -11.84
C TYR A 438 2.11 0.74 -11.31
N SER A 439 2.99 -0.22 -11.37
CA SER A 439 2.84 -1.52 -10.70
C SER A 439 4.18 -2.20 -10.49
N VAL A 440 4.24 -3.02 -9.44
CA VAL A 440 5.41 -3.84 -9.10
C VAL A 440 4.93 -5.26 -8.80
N ARG A 441 5.70 -6.27 -9.17
CA ARG A 441 5.48 -7.66 -8.79
C ARG A 441 6.80 -8.36 -8.53
N PHE A 442 6.99 -8.82 -7.29
CA PHE A 442 8.07 -9.74 -6.96
C PHE A 442 7.60 -11.18 -7.16
N ASP A 443 8.44 -12.00 -7.77
CA ASP A 443 8.23 -13.43 -7.98
C ASP A 443 9.54 -14.19 -7.80
N GLY A 444 9.71 -14.81 -6.65
CA GLY A 444 10.95 -15.51 -6.33
C GLY A 444 12.18 -14.60 -6.37
N ASP A 445 13.09 -14.82 -7.32
CA ASP A 445 14.28 -14.00 -7.53
C ASP A 445 14.07 -12.86 -8.53
N LEU A 446 12.85 -12.72 -9.05
CA LEU A 446 12.52 -11.73 -10.06
C LEU A 446 11.71 -10.58 -9.48
N CYS A 447 11.82 -9.43 -10.12
CA CYS A 447 10.94 -8.29 -9.92
C CYS A 447 10.47 -7.79 -11.29
N TYR A 448 9.15 -7.75 -11.47
CA TYR A 448 8.50 -7.12 -12.61
C TYR A 448 7.95 -5.77 -12.18
N PHE A 449 8.16 -4.72 -12.97
CA PHE A 449 7.56 -3.41 -12.69
C PHE A 449 7.28 -2.65 -13.98
N VAL A 450 6.16 -1.91 -13.96
CA VAL A 450 5.72 -1.05 -15.05
C VAL A 450 6.00 0.39 -14.67
N THR A 451 6.63 1.13 -15.58
CA THR A 451 6.77 2.58 -15.47
C THR A 451 6.01 3.26 -16.60
N PHE A 452 5.51 4.47 -16.41
CA PHE A 452 4.72 5.18 -17.42
C PHE A 452 4.98 6.68 -17.49
N ARG A 453 5.01 7.18 -18.73
CA ARG A 453 4.80 8.57 -19.09
C ARG A 453 3.96 8.72 -20.38
N GLN A 454 4.26 7.96 -21.42
CA GLN A 454 3.55 7.95 -22.72
C GLN A 454 3.58 6.58 -23.41
N THR A 455 4.60 5.77 -23.18
CA THR A 455 4.76 4.38 -23.65
C THR A 455 5.47 3.60 -22.57
N ASP A 456 4.88 2.49 -22.14
CA ASP A 456 5.30 1.77 -20.94
C ASP A 456 6.31 0.69 -21.19
N PRO A 457 7.47 0.72 -20.57
CA PRO A 457 8.24 -0.50 -20.41
C PRO A 457 7.74 -1.32 -19.20
N LEU A 458 7.42 -2.59 -19.44
CA LEU A 458 7.41 -3.63 -18.43
C LEU A 458 8.84 -4.13 -18.27
N PHE A 459 9.45 -3.85 -17.13
CA PHE A 459 10.79 -4.32 -16.80
C PHE A 459 10.75 -5.69 -16.12
N ALA A 460 11.76 -6.53 -16.39
CA ALA A 460 12.11 -7.68 -15.57
C ALA A 460 13.51 -7.49 -15.00
N ALA A 461 13.65 -7.63 -13.69
CA ALA A 461 14.92 -7.56 -12.98
C ALA A 461 15.23 -8.89 -12.28
N ASP A 462 16.48 -9.35 -12.34
CA ASP A 462 17.01 -10.47 -11.57
C ASP A 462 17.65 -9.94 -10.28
N LEU A 463 17.17 -10.43 -9.14
CA LEU A 463 17.59 -10.09 -7.79
C LEU A 463 18.23 -11.29 -7.06
N SER A 464 18.60 -12.35 -7.79
CA SER A 464 19.18 -13.58 -7.22
C SER A 464 20.53 -13.33 -6.52
N ASP A 465 21.30 -12.33 -6.97
CA ASP A 465 22.47 -11.82 -6.25
C ASP A 465 22.10 -10.45 -5.63
N PRO A 466 21.78 -10.38 -4.33
CA PRO A 466 21.37 -9.15 -3.69
C PRO A 466 22.34 -7.96 -3.86
N ALA A 467 23.65 -8.25 -4.01
CA ALA A 467 24.67 -7.22 -4.19
C ALA A 467 24.81 -6.75 -5.65
N ARG A 468 24.20 -7.46 -6.61
CA ARG A 468 24.35 -7.17 -8.04
C ARG A 468 23.05 -7.43 -8.81
N PRO A 469 21.96 -6.74 -8.47
CA PRO A 469 20.73 -6.85 -9.23
C PRO A 469 20.96 -6.39 -10.68
N VAL A 470 20.25 -6.99 -11.64
CA VAL A 470 20.39 -6.67 -13.06
C VAL A 470 19.04 -6.59 -13.77
N ILE A 471 18.86 -5.65 -14.70
CA ILE A 471 17.71 -5.64 -15.62
C ILE A 471 17.94 -6.71 -16.68
N LEU A 472 16.99 -7.62 -16.81
CA LEU A 472 17.02 -8.68 -17.83
C LEU A 472 16.39 -8.21 -19.14
N SER A 473 15.25 -7.52 -19.06
CA SER A 473 14.52 -7.02 -20.23
C SER A 473 13.67 -5.81 -19.89
N ALA A 474 13.24 -5.11 -20.96
CA ALA A 474 12.27 -4.02 -20.91
C ALA A 474 11.36 -4.11 -22.14
N LEU A 475 10.12 -4.56 -21.95
CA LEU A 475 9.13 -4.70 -23.00
C LEU A 475 8.29 -3.42 -23.09
N LYS A 476 8.36 -2.71 -24.21
CA LYS A 476 7.55 -1.51 -24.45
C LYS A 476 6.16 -1.88 -24.95
N LEU A 477 5.14 -1.36 -24.28
CA LEU A 477 3.73 -1.67 -24.51
C LEU A 477 2.92 -0.38 -24.61
N PRO A 478 1.82 -0.35 -25.37
CA PRO A 478 0.86 0.74 -25.33
C PRO A 478 -0.10 0.58 -24.16
N GLY A 479 -0.39 1.69 -23.45
CA GLY A 479 -1.20 1.70 -22.22
C GLY A 479 -0.46 1.09 -21.03
N PHE A 480 -0.96 1.17 -19.82
CA PHE A 480 -0.29 0.71 -18.61
C PHE A 480 -1.08 -0.37 -17.85
N SER A 481 -0.36 -1.23 -17.15
CA SER A 481 -0.94 -2.14 -16.17
C SER A 481 -0.75 -1.54 -14.77
N SER A 482 -1.85 -1.21 -14.10
CA SER A 482 -1.85 -0.78 -12.70
C SER A 482 -1.69 -1.96 -11.74
N TYR A 483 -1.95 -3.17 -12.23
CA TYR A 483 -1.92 -4.41 -11.49
C TYR A 483 -1.19 -5.50 -12.27
N LEU A 484 -0.32 -6.25 -11.61
CA LEU A 484 0.37 -7.42 -12.15
C LEU A 484 0.15 -8.64 -11.25
N HIS A 485 -0.09 -9.81 -11.85
CA HIS A 485 -0.28 -11.06 -11.14
C HIS A 485 0.41 -12.22 -11.83
N VAL A 486 1.16 -13.05 -11.11
CA VAL A 486 1.70 -14.29 -11.65
C VAL A 486 0.55 -15.26 -11.87
N TYR A 487 0.23 -15.55 -13.12
CA TYR A 487 -0.97 -16.33 -13.52
C TYR A 487 -0.68 -17.81 -13.72
N GLY A 488 0.47 -18.29 -13.34
CA GLY A 488 0.92 -19.67 -13.51
C GLY A 488 2.32 -19.74 -14.09
N ASP A 489 2.79 -20.94 -14.46
CA ASP A 489 4.15 -21.18 -14.92
C ASP A 489 4.46 -20.37 -16.18
N GLY A 490 5.24 -19.30 -16.02
CA GLY A 490 5.69 -18.44 -17.11
C GLY A 490 4.62 -17.51 -17.68
N LEU A 491 3.52 -17.27 -16.96
CA LEU A 491 2.50 -16.28 -17.33
C LEU A 491 2.39 -15.18 -16.30
N LEU A 492 2.34 -13.95 -16.77
CA LEU A 492 2.09 -12.75 -15.97
C LEU A 492 0.85 -12.05 -16.51
N PHE A 493 -0.17 -11.90 -15.66
CA PHE A 493 -1.39 -11.15 -15.96
C PHE A 493 -1.23 -9.69 -15.60
N GLY A 494 -1.79 -8.80 -16.41
CA GLY A 494 -1.89 -7.36 -16.15
C GLY A 494 -3.32 -6.87 -16.28
N LEU A 495 -3.79 -6.09 -15.29
CA LEU A 495 -5.01 -5.29 -15.36
C LEU A 495 -4.62 -3.82 -15.30
N GLY A 496 -5.20 -3.00 -16.16
CA GLY A 496 -4.86 -1.58 -16.21
C GLY A 496 -5.75 -0.80 -17.16
N GLN A 497 -5.20 0.27 -17.72
CA GLN A 497 -5.95 1.16 -18.59
C GLN A 497 -5.20 1.37 -19.90
N TRP A 498 -5.96 1.45 -20.97
CA TRP A 498 -5.48 1.96 -22.25
C TRP A 498 -5.64 3.46 -22.28
N ALA A 499 -4.54 4.15 -22.44
CA ALA A 499 -4.51 5.61 -22.53
C ALA A 499 -4.21 6.06 -23.96
N ASP A 500 -4.80 7.16 -24.36
CA ASP A 500 -4.52 7.82 -25.63
C ASP A 500 -3.10 8.39 -25.63
N GLU A 501 -2.31 8.06 -26.65
CA GLU A 501 -0.88 8.44 -26.72
C GLU A 501 -0.64 9.95 -26.78
N GLU A 502 -1.61 10.75 -27.27
CA GLU A 502 -1.46 12.20 -27.40
C GLU A 502 -1.92 12.95 -26.15
N THR A 503 -2.99 12.48 -25.51
CA THR A 503 -3.63 13.18 -24.38
C THR A 503 -3.31 12.57 -23.03
N GLY A 504 -2.91 11.30 -22.99
CA GLY A 504 -2.69 10.53 -21.75
C GLY A 504 -3.97 10.14 -21.01
N PHE A 505 -5.16 10.45 -21.53
CA PHE A 505 -6.42 10.09 -20.88
C PHE A 505 -6.76 8.63 -21.08
N ALA A 506 -7.16 7.96 -19.99
CA ALA A 506 -7.67 6.60 -20.00
C ALA A 506 -8.95 6.51 -20.84
N GLN A 507 -9.00 5.56 -21.80
CA GLN A 507 -10.12 5.38 -22.73
C GLN A 507 -10.81 4.03 -22.56
N ALA A 508 -10.09 3.00 -22.10
CA ALA A 508 -10.61 1.66 -21.96
C ALA A 508 -9.91 0.91 -20.82
N LEU A 509 -10.60 -0.05 -20.22
CA LEU A 509 -9.97 -1.01 -19.33
C LEU A 509 -9.18 -2.03 -20.18
N LYS A 510 -7.97 -2.38 -19.72
CA LYS A 510 -7.05 -3.26 -20.42
C LYS A 510 -6.77 -4.51 -19.59
N LEU A 511 -6.99 -5.67 -20.18
CA LEU A 511 -6.44 -6.94 -19.69
C LEU A 511 -5.27 -7.33 -20.60
N ALA A 512 -4.17 -7.78 -20.02
CA ALA A 512 -3.01 -8.24 -20.78
C ALA A 512 -2.46 -9.54 -20.20
N MET A 513 -1.93 -10.41 -21.04
CA MET A 513 -1.22 -11.61 -20.65
C MET A 513 0.17 -11.59 -21.26
N TYR A 514 1.20 -11.78 -20.44
CA TYR A 514 2.59 -11.76 -20.85
C TYR A 514 3.21 -13.16 -20.68
N ASP A 515 4.09 -13.54 -21.63
CA ASP A 515 5.00 -14.66 -21.48
C ASP A 515 6.20 -14.21 -20.65
N SER A 516 6.30 -14.72 -19.44
CA SER A 516 7.41 -14.50 -18.50
C SER A 516 8.24 -15.78 -18.27
N SER A 517 8.06 -16.80 -19.11
CA SER A 517 8.81 -18.07 -19.04
C SER A 517 10.32 -17.88 -19.23
N ASP A 518 10.73 -16.90 -20.04
CA ASP A 518 12.09 -16.36 -20.11
C ASP A 518 12.05 -14.87 -19.78
N PRO A 519 12.39 -14.46 -18.55
CA PRO A 519 12.36 -13.05 -18.15
C PRO A 519 13.27 -12.12 -18.97
N ALA A 520 14.25 -12.69 -19.70
CA ALA A 520 15.10 -11.91 -20.62
C ALA A 520 14.41 -11.63 -21.98
N GLU A 521 13.32 -12.34 -22.30
CA GLU A 521 12.57 -12.23 -23.56
C GLU A 521 11.07 -12.08 -23.31
N LEU A 522 10.67 -11.16 -22.42
CA LEU A 522 9.24 -10.86 -22.16
C LEU A 522 8.49 -10.55 -23.45
N ARG A 523 7.26 -11.07 -23.55
CA ARG A 523 6.39 -10.85 -24.72
C ARG A 523 4.94 -10.70 -24.27
N GLU A 524 4.19 -9.79 -24.88
CA GLU A 524 2.72 -9.77 -24.76
C GLU A 524 2.15 -10.90 -25.62
N LEU A 525 1.35 -11.77 -25.01
CA LEU A 525 0.70 -12.89 -25.67
C LEU A 525 -0.69 -12.51 -26.19
N ASP A 526 -1.43 -11.76 -25.39
CA ASP A 526 -2.78 -11.28 -25.71
C ASP A 526 -3.12 -10.01 -24.94
N MET A 527 -3.94 -9.17 -25.55
CA MET A 527 -4.47 -7.95 -24.98
C MET A 527 -5.93 -7.79 -25.33
N LEU A 528 -6.77 -7.62 -24.32
CA LEU A 528 -8.21 -7.34 -24.48
C LEU A 528 -8.52 -5.94 -23.97
N LEU A 529 -9.15 -5.12 -24.81
CA LEU A 529 -9.67 -3.80 -24.42
C LEU A 529 -11.18 -3.86 -24.24
N LEU A 530 -11.66 -3.33 -23.13
CA LEU A 530 -13.09 -3.13 -22.86
C LEU A 530 -13.41 -1.65 -23.16
N GLU A 531 -13.72 -1.35 -24.43
CA GLU A 531 -13.87 0.01 -24.96
C GLU A 531 -15.01 0.81 -24.31
N ASP A 532 -16.05 0.14 -23.81
CA ASP A 532 -17.19 0.76 -23.13
C ASP A 532 -17.00 0.91 -21.61
N CYS A 533 -15.83 0.51 -21.07
CA CYS A 533 -15.49 0.54 -19.67
C CYS A 533 -14.07 1.08 -19.49
N TRP A 534 -13.91 2.17 -18.80
CA TRP A 534 -12.59 2.78 -18.52
C TRP A 534 -12.13 2.57 -17.09
N TYR A 535 -13.01 2.09 -16.19
CA TYR A 535 -12.75 1.95 -14.76
C TYR A 535 -13.34 0.66 -14.17
N SER A 536 -12.67 0.12 -13.18
CA SER A 536 -13.15 -0.95 -12.30
C SER A 536 -12.56 -0.73 -10.90
N PRO A 537 -13.29 -0.99 -9.81
CA PRO A 537 -12.72 -0.99 -8.47
C PRO A 537 -11.49 -1.88 -8.29
N ALA A 538 -11.35 -2.91 -9.13
CA ALA A 538 -10.18 -3.79 -9.14
C ALA A 538 -8.87 -3.10 -9.59
N LEU A 539 -8.93 -1.87 -10.09
CA LEU A 539 -7.74 -1.05 -10.33
C LEU A 539 -7.18 -0.44 -9.04
N ASP A 540 -8.04 -0.18 -8.06
CA ASP A 540 -7.71 0.50 -6.81
C ASP A 540 -7.64 -0.48 -5.62
N ASP A 541 -8.46 -1.55 -5.64
CA ASP A 541 -8.54 -2.56 -4.59
C ASP A 541 -8.45 -3.97 -5.17
N HIS A 542 -7.34 -4.63 -4.92
CA HIS A 542 -7.08 -6.00 -5.39
C HIS A 542 -8.10 -7.02 -4.88
N LYS A 543 -8.63 -6.78 -3.71
CA LYS A 543 -9.64 -7.65 -3.10
C LYS A 543 -10.96 -7.63 -3.89
N ALA A 544 -11.16 -6.60 -4.75
CA ALA A 544 -12.25 -6.55 -5.71
C ALA A 544 -12.01 -7.40 -6.98
N LEU A 545 -10.79 -7.91 -7.17
CA LEU A 545 -10.43 -8.81 -8.27
C LEU A 545 -10.51 -10.27 -7.81
N LEU A 546 -11.42 -11.04 -8.39
CA LEU A 546 -11.37 -12.50 -8.30
C LEU A 546 -10.31 -12.99 -9.30
N ILE A 547 -9.22 -13.58 -8.83
CA ILE A 547 -8.20 -14.16 -9.69
C ILE A 547 -7.81 -15.55 -9.16
N LEU A 548 -8.11 -16.56 -9.94
CA LEU A 548 -7.93 -17.97 -9.61
C LEU A 548 -7.25 -18.67 -10.79
N PRO A 549 -5.92 -18.62 -10.90
CA PRO A 549 -5.18 -19.18 -12.03
C PRO A 549 -5.41 -20.67 -12.22
N GLU A 550 -5.44 -21.46 -11.14
CA GLU A 550 -5.65 -22.91 -11.18
C GLU A 550 -7.03 -23.32 -11.75
N GLN A 551 -8.02 -22.44 -11.63
CA GLN A 551 -9.36 -22.65 -12.17
C GLN A 551 -9.59 -21.86 -13.45
N ASN A 552 -8.58 -21.12 -13.88
CA ASN A 552 -8.62 -20.25 -15.03
C ASN A 552 -9.81 -19.28 -14.98
N ARG A 553 -9.88 -18.47 -13.89
CA ARG A 553 -10.94 -17.50 -13.66
C ARG A 553 -10.36 -16.15 -13.28
N ILE A 554 -10.86 -15.13 -13.94
CA ILE A 554 -10.61 -13.71 -13.64
C ILE A 554 -11.97 -13.04 -13.60
N GLY A 555 -12.32 -12.37 -12.51
CA GLY A 555 -13.62 -11.71 -12.36
C GLY A 555 -13.49 -10.38 -11.65
N PHE A 556 -14.22 -9.37 -12.10
CA PHE A 556 -14.26 -8.04 -11.50
C PHE A 556 -15.55 -7.29 -11.87
N ALA A 557 -15.89 -6.31 -11.06
CA ALA A 557 -17.03 -5.43 -11.31
C ALA A 557 -16.67 -4.27 -12.24
N THR A 558 -17.63 -3.89 -13.06
CA THR A 558 -17.72 -2.58 -13.73
C THR A 558 -18.86 -1.79 -13.09
N ASP A 559 -19.20 -0.64 -13.63
CA ASP A 559 -20.33 0.18 -13.11
C ASP A 559 -21.69 -0.54 -13.20
N THR A 560 -21.85 -1.47 -14.14
CA THR A 560 -23.15 -2.09 -14.45
C THR A 560 -23.18 -3.62 -14.42
N GLU A 561 -22.02 -4.26 -14.49
CA GLU A 561 -21.90 -5.70 -14.65
C GLU A 561 -20.74 -6.26 -13.85
N TYR A 562 -20.84 -7.53 -13.46
CA TYR A 562 -19.69 -8.31 -13.01
C TYR A 562 -19.22 -9.18 -14.18
N LEU A 563 -18.00 -8.94 -14.64
CA LEU A 563 -17.40 -9.63 -15.78
C LEU A 563 -16.59 -10.83 -15.30
N VAL A 564 -16.67 -11.93 -16.04
CA VAL A 564 -15.86 -13.13 -15.78
C VAL A 564 -15.13 -13.54 -17.06
N PHE A 565 -13.83 -13.74 -16.96
CA PHE A 565 -12.94 -14.15 -18.04
C PHE A 565 -12.20 -15.44 -17.72
N ALA A 566 -11.72 -16.09 -18.78
CA ALA A 566 -10.70 -17.12 -18.76
C ALA A 566 -9.62 -16.80 -19.78
N TYR A 567 -8.41 -17.32 -19.61
CA TYR A 567 -7.35 -17.28 -20.60
C TYR A 567 -7.21 -18.66 -21.23
N GLN A 568 -7.62 -18.81 -22.50
CA GLN A 568 -7.69 -20.10 -23.20
C GLN A 568 -7.09 -19.99 -24.60
N ASP A 569 -6.31 -21.00 -24.99
CA ASP A 569 -5.69 -21.09 -26.33
C ASP A 569 -4.92 -19.83 -26.75
N GLY A 570 -4.34 -19.13 -25.76
CA GLY A 570 -3.56 -17.91 -25.98
C GLY A 570 -4.38 -16.63 -26.11
N ALA A 571 -5.64 -16.61 -25.68
CA ALA A 571 -6.50 -15.44 -25.72
C ALA A 571 -7.42 -15.32 -24.49
N PHE A 572 -7.80 -14.09 -24.14
CA PHE A 572 -8.87 -13.83 -23.17
C PHE A 572 -10.24 -14.17 -23.77
N VAL A 573 -11.01 -14.95 -23.04
CA VAL A 573 -12.38 -15.33 -23.39
C VAL A 573 -13.31 -14.83 -22.29
N GLN A 574 -14.24 -13.95 -22.64
CA GLN A 574 -15.29 -13.54 -21.72
C GLN A 574 -16.28 -14.69 -21.55
N LEU A 575 -16.39 -15.20 -20.34
CA LEU A 575 -17.29 -16.30 -19.97
C LEU A 575 -18.68 -15.81 -19.60
N ALA A 576 -18.75 -14.65 -18.93
CA ALA A 576 -20.01 -14.04 -18.51
C ALA A 576 -19.89 -12.51 -18.36
N ALA A 577 -21.04 -11.86 -18.53
CA ALA A 577 -21.35 -10.51 -18.08
C ALA A 577 -22.63 -10.61 -17.25
N LEU A 578 -22.52 -10.44 -15.95
CA LEU A 578 -23.60 -10.63 -15.00
C LEU A 578 -24.12 -9.25 -14.58
N PRO A 579 -25.38 -8.91 -14.93
CA PRO A 579 -25.90 -7.58 -14.64
C PRO A 579 -26.00 -7.35 -13.14
N LEU A 580 -25.53 -6.19 -12.68
CA LEU A 580 -25.73 -5.72 -11.32
C LEU A 580 -27.10 -5.04 -11.20
N PRO A 581 -27.77 -5.11 -10.03
CA PRO A 581 -29.03 -4.43 -9.82
C PRO A 581 -28.97 -2.93 -10.10
N GLU A 582 -30.01 -2.34 -10.73
CA GLU A 582 -30.05 -0.90 -11.08
C GLU A 582 -29.87 0.05 -9.87
N ALA A 583 -30.15 -0.40 -8.67
CA ALA A 583 -29.98 0.36 -7.42
C ALA A 583 -28.54 0.28 -6.87
N PHE A 584 -27.64 -0.42 -7.55
CA PHE A 584 -26.32 -0.71 -7.06
C PHE A 584 -25.32 0.36 -7.52
N TYR A 585 -25.02 1.30 -6.65
CA TYR A 585 -24.03 2.37 -6.92
C TYR A 585 -22.68 2.14 -6.26
N ASP A 586 -22.53 1.04 -5.48
CA ASP A 586 -21.36 0.79 -4.63
C ASP A 586 -20.63 -0.49 -5.07
N THR A 587 -19.97 -0.41 -6.21
CA THR A 587 -19.18 -1.52 -6.76
C THR A 587 -17.86 -1.73 -6.01
N TYR A 588 -17.40 -0.76 -5.22
CA TYR A 588 -16.23 -0.89 -4.34
C TYR A 588 -16.40 -1.98 -3.28
N HIS A 589 -17.62 -2.12 -2.75
CA HIS A 589 -17.93 -3.12 -1.75
C HIS A 589 -18.50 -4.42 -2.33
N LEU A 590 -18.20 -4.72 -3.60
CA LEU A 590 -18.58 -5.98 -4.22
C LEU A 590 -17.39 -6.95 -4.27
N ARG A 591 -17.61 -8.19 -3.81
CA ARG A 591 -16.64 -9.28 -3.89
C ARG A 591 -17.24 -10.47 -4.64
N GLY A 592 -16.47 -11.02 -5.58
CA GLY A 592 -16.76 -12.29 -6.20
C GLY A 592 -16.04 -13.42 -5.48
N LEU A 593 -16.76 -14.46 -5.10
CA LEU A 593 -16.22 -15.66 -4.45
C LEU A 593 -16.58 -16.89 -5.28
N LEU A 594 -15.65 -17.81 -5.47
CA LEU A 594 -15.97 -19.12 -6.04
C LEU A 594 -15.95 -20.16 -4.92
N ILE A 595 -17.11 -20.72 -4.57
CA ILE A 595 -17.26 -21.69 -3.48
C ILE A 595 -17.92 -22.95 -4.01
N ARG A 596 -17.24 -24.08 -3.96
CA ARG A 596 -17.74 -25.40 -4.44
C ARG A 596 -18.23 -25.40 -5.88
N GLY A 597 -17.62 -24.54 -6.71
CA GLY A 597 -17.97 -24.42 -8.13
C GLY A 597 -19.11 -23.46 -8.46
N ASP A 598 -19.73 -22.81 -7.46
CA ASP A 598 -20.71 -21.74 -7.66
C ASP A 598 -20.08 -20.37 -7.41
N LEU A 599 -20.48 -19.37 -8.21
CA LEU A 599 -20.02 -17.99 -8.09
C LEU A 599 -20.99 -17.20 -7.20
N TYR A 600 -20.45 -16.60 -6.15
CA TYR A 600 -21.16 -15.75 -5.20
C TYR A 600 -20.72 -14.30 -5.40
N LEU A 601 -21.66 -13.41 -5.68
CA LEU A 601 -21.43 -11.97 -5.68
C LEU A 601 -21.99 -11.40 -4.38
N VAL A 602 -21.10 -10.91 -3.53
CA VAL A 602 -21.43 -10.41 -2.18
C VAL A 602 -21.24 -8.92 -2.15
N SER A 603 -22.23 -8.19 -1.65
CA SER A 603 -22.17 -6.74 -1.60
C SER A 603 -23.00 -6.16 -0.45
N SER A 604 -23.01 -4.83 -0.33
CA SER A 604 -23.81 -4.10 0.68
C SER A 604 -25.33 -4.33 0.52
N TRP A 605 -25.83 -4.67 -0.67
CA TRP A 605 -27.26 -4.94 -0.90
C TRP A 605 -27.66 -6.39 -0.65
N GLY A 606 -26.73 -7.35 -0.60
CA GLY A 606 -27.02 -8.75 -0.36
C GLY A 606 -26.11 -9.74 -1.08
N LEU A 607 -26.67 -10.86 -1.53
CA LEU A 607 -25.97 -11.97 -2.14
C LEU A 607 -26.67 -12.41 -3.43
N GLN A 608 -25.94 -12.52 -4.53
CA GLN A 608 -26.35 -13.26 -5.73
C GLN A 608 -25.48 -14.50 -5.88
N VAL A 609 -26.12 -15.64 -6.22
CA VAL A 609 -25.44 -16.91 -6.44
C VAL A 609 -25.68 -17.36 -7.86
N TYR A 610 -24.62 -17.67 -8.57
CA TYR A 610 -24.64 -18.15 -9.95
C TYR A 610 -24.00 -19.53 -10.04
N ASP A 611 -24.52 -20.38 -10.91
CA ASP A 611 -23.85 -21.60 -11.37
C ASP A 611 -22.49 -21.20 -11.99
N GLY A 612 -21.39 -21.65 -11.45
CA GLY A 612 -20.06 -21.17 -11.85
C GLY A 612 -19.57 -21.73 -13.20
N ALA A 613 -20.31 -22.64 -13.82
CA ALA A 613 -20.03 -23.14 -15.18
C ALA A 613 -20.94 -22.49 -16.23
N ALA A 614 -22.24 -22.40 -15.96
CA ALA A 614 -23.24 -21.87 -16.88
C ALA A 614 -23.60 -20.41 -16.63
N PHE A 615 -23.14 -19.82 -15.53
CA PHE A 615 -23.38 -18.44 -15.09
C PHE A 615 -24.88 -18.07 -15.06
N ARG A 616 -25.72 -19.06 -14.74
CA ARG A 616 -27.14 -18.85 -14.52
C ARG A 616 -27.41 -18.51 -13.07
N LEU A 617 -28.19 -17.46 -12.83
CA LEU A 617 -28.64 -17.10 -11.50
C LEU A 617 -29.37 -18.27 -10.83
N LEU A 618 -28.90 -18.71 -9.69
CA LEU A 618 -29.46 -19.78 -8.86
C LEU A 618 -30.28 -19.20 -7.71
N GLN A 619 -29.79 -18.16 -7.06
CA GLN A 619 -30.41 -17.56 -5.90
C GLN A 619 -30.06 -16.07 -5.81
N GLU A 620 -31.00 -15.28 -5.28
CA GLU A 620 -30.81 -13.88 -4.93
C GLU A 620 -31.40 -13.62 -3.54
N LEU A 621 -30.57 -13.05 -2.66
CA LEU A 621 -30.93 -12.72 -1.29
C LEU A 621 -30.68 -11.22 -1.13
N ALA A 622 -31.67 -10.40 -1.48
CA ALA A 622 -31.64 -8.96 -1.26
C ALA A 622 -32.00 -8.62 0.20
N ASP A 623 -31.62 -7.42 0.64
CA ASP A 623 -31.99 -6.89 1.97
C ASP A 623 -33.47 -6.64 2.13
#